data_70c6fc5cead690cfae210d470963f5a9
#
_entry.id   70c6fc5cead690cfae210d470963f5a9
#
_cell.length_a   1.000
_cell.length_b   1.000
_cell.length_c   1.000
_cell.angle_alpha   90.00
_cell.angle_beta   90.00
_cell.angle_gamma   90.00
#
_symmetry.space_group_name_H-M   'P 1'
#
loop_
_entity.id
_entity.type
_entity.pdbx_description
1 polymer ?
#
loop_
_entity_poly.entity_id
_entity_poly.type
_entity_poly.pdbx_seq_one_letter_code
_entity_poly.pdbx_strand_id
1 'polypeptide(L)'
;MQNEYFPAEKIAAIRELLLRATHIVIVTHMSPDGDAMGSALGMWHFLNGKWKMENGKSVAVVVPNRFPAFFNWMPGVENVVIYDEQRAEADRLIEEADLLVCTDFNDPKRIGQVGNLLLQKACPKVLIDHHLFPADFADVTLSYPESPSASELVCKLIHSLSDYTDREMATCLYTGMMTDTGNFSFNSNYPEMYETVASLVRMGVDKDAVYNAVFNAHSADRMRLVGYSLYQKMRLFPARHASLIALSRKELYRFHFQPGDAEGIVNMPLQISDVYYSCFMREDKIEPHERERAGDAKSKIKISFRSQGDRPVNRFASDYFHGGGHANAAGGEFFGTLEEAVQCFLDHYPDYFLSM
;
A
#
# COMPACT_ATOMS: atom_id res chain seq x y z
N MET A 1 -24.65 -19.32 -9.44
CA MET A 1 -24.72 -19.04 -8.00
C MET A 1 -24.05 -17.70 -7.82
N GLN A 2 -24.78 -16.66 -7.39
CA GLN A 2 -24.13 -15.41 -6.98
C GLN A 2 -23.31 -15.76 -5.72
N ASN A 3 -21.99 -15.76 -5.82
CA ASN A 3 -21.14 -15.85 -4.65
C ASN A 3 -21.38 -14.56 -3.85
N GLU A 4 -22.06 -14.65 -2.72
CA GLU A 4 -22.18 -13.55 -1.76
C GLU A 4 -20.81 -13.40 -1.09
N TYR A 5 -19.96 -12.51 -1.64
CA TYR A 5 -18.63 -12.23 -1.08
C TYR A 5 -18.70 -11.52 0.27
N PHE A 6 -19.77 -10.76 0.51
CA PHE A 6 -19.96 -9.94 1.70
C PHE A 6 -21.38 -10.11 2.25
N PRO A 7 -21.59 -9.86 3.55
CA PRO A 7 -22.92 -9.83 4.15
C PRO A 7 -23.87 -8.87 3.41
N ALA A 8 -25.05 -9.34 3.08
CA ALA A 8 -26.03 -8.58 2.28
C ALA A 8 -26.40 -7.23 2.92
N GLU A 9 -26.45 -7.17 4.27
CA GLU A 9 -26.70 -5.93 5.00
C GLU A 9 -25.60 -4.87 4.82
N LYS A 10 -24.32 -5.28 4.75
CA LYS A 10 -23.20 -4.36 4.48
C LYS A 10 -23.26 -3.82 3.05
N ILE A 11 -23.56 -4.69 2.08
CA ILE A 11 -23.73 -4.27 0.68
C ILE A 11 -24.91 -3.31 0.53
N ALA A 12 -26.02 -3.58 1.19
CA ALA A 12 -27.18 -2.68 1.18
C ALA A 12 -26.83 -1.31 1.80
N ALA A 13 -26.14 -1.29 2.94
CA ALA A 13 -25.71 -0.07 3.60
C ALA A 13 -24.73 0.75 2.72
N ILE A 14 -23.71 0.11 2.13
CA ILE A 14 -22.78 0.79 1.21
C ILE A 14 -23.54 1.35 0.00
N ARG A 15 -24.42 0.57 -0.61
CA ARG A 15 -25.26 1.01 -1.74
C ARG A 15 -26.07 2.26 -1.37
N GLU A 16 -26.70 2.28 -0.18
CA GLU A 16 -27.49 3.42 0.30
C GLU A 16 -26.62 4.66 0.47
N LEU A 17 -25.44 4.53 1.11
CA LEU A 17 -24.48 5.62 1.27
C LEU A 17 -24.02 6.16 -0.08
N LEU A 18 -23.64 5.29 -0.99
CA LEU A 18 -23.23 5.66 -2.35
C LEU A 18 -24.36 6.36 -3.12
N LEU A 19 -25.62 5.96 -2.96
CA LEU A 19 -26.75 6.60 -3.64
C LEU A 19 -27.04 8.00 -3.10
N ARG A 20 -26.93 8.20 -1.79
CA ARG A 20 -27.18 9.49 -1.14
C ARG A 20 -26.08 10.52 -1.32
N ALA A 21 -24.82 10.07 -1.36
CA ALA A 21 -23.68 10.96 -1.44
C ALA A 21 -23.63 11.73 -2.75
N THR A 22 -23.22 12.99 -2.69
CA THR A 22 -22.99 13.87 -3.84
C THR A 22 -21.52 14.27 -4.01
N HIS A 23 -20.76 14.26 -2.91
CA HIS A 23 -19.32 14.57 -2.88
C HIS A 23 -18.58 13.43 -2.19
N ILE A 24 -18.02 12.54 -2.99
CA ILE A 24 -17.32 11.35 -2.49
C ILE A 24 -15.81 11.60 -2.59
N VAL A 25 -15.10 11.38 -1.48
CA VAL A 25 -13.62 11.38 -1.49
C VAL A 25 -13.11 10.00 -1.13
N ILE A 26 -12.25 9.47 -1.99
CA ILE A 26 -11.55 8.20 -1.79
C ILE A 26 -10.17 8.52 -1.24
N VAL A 27 -9.78 7.86 -0.15
CA VAL A 27 -8.47 8.06 0.50
C VAL A 27 -7.77 6.72 0.70
N THR A 28 -6.45 6.74 0.62
CA THR A 28 -5.60 5.56 0.85
C THR A 28 -4.35 5.92 1.67
N HIS A 29 -3.48 4.94 1.99
CA HIS A 29 -2.38 5.11 2.93
C HIS A 29 -1.21 5.99 2.43
N MET A 30 -0.34 6.41 3.36
CA MET A 30 0.93 7.11 3.07
C MET A 30 1.89 6.23 2.27
N SER A 31 2.62 6.86 1.34
CA SER A 31 3.51 6.18 0.39
C SER A 31 2.75 5.11 -0.41
N PRO A 32 1.69 5.55 -1.16
CA PRO A 32 0.80 4.63 -1.83
C PRO A 32 1.57 3.68 -2.75
N ASP A 33 1.30 2.41 -2.60
CA ASP A 33 1.81 1.35 -3.48
C ASP A 33 0.81 1.00 -4.58
N GLY A 34 1.00 -0.13 -5.24
CA GLY A 34 0.13 -0.51 -6.35
C GLY A 34 -1.26 -0.91 -5.90
N ASP A 35 -1.45 -1.45 -4.69
CA ASP A 35 -2.77 -1.81 -4.20
C ASP A 35 -3.54 -0.58 -3.71
N ALA A 36 -2.88 0.33 -3.02
CA ALA A 36 -3.43 1.61 -2.64
C ALA A 36 -3.93 2.41 -3.86
N MET A 37 -3.09 2.52 -4.90
CA MET A 37 -3.47 3.21 -6.14
C MET A 37 -4.51 2.43 -6.94
N GLY A 38 -4.39 1.11 -7.01
CA GLY A 38 -5.29 0.22 -7.74
C GLY A 38 -6.70 0.20 -7.18
N SER A 39 -6.83 0.05 -5.88
CA SER A 39 -8.12 0.05 -5.18
C SER A 39 -8.81 1.42 -5.24
N ALA A 40 -8.05 2.51 -5.01
CA ALA A 40 -8.59 3.86 -5.03
C ALA A 40 -9.03 4.28 -6.45
N LEU A 41 -8.19 4.09 -7.47
CA LEU A 41 -8.52 4.41 -8.86
C LEU A 41 -9.60 3.47 -9.43
N GLY A 42 -9.57 2.18 -9.09
CA GLY A 42 -10.61 1.24 -9.48
C GLY A 42 -11.99 1.67 -8.97
N MET A 43 -12.07 2.06 -7.69
CA MET A 43 -13.31 2.60 -7.11
C MET A 43 -13.69 3.95 -7.74
N TRP A 44 -12.72 4.80 -8.04
CA TRP A 44 -12.95 6.08 -8.71
C TRP A 44 -13.56 5.89 -10.11
N HIS A 45 -13.02 5.00 -10.92
CA HIS A 45 -13.57 4.68 -12.25
C HIS A 45 -15.00 4.14 -12.16
N PHE A 46 -15.27 3.23 -11.23
CA PHE A 46 -16.61 2.71 -10.99
C PHE A 46 -17.60 3.82 -10.69
N LEU A 47 -17.26 4.70 -9.74
CA LEU A 47 -18.15 5.79 -9.30
C LEU A 47 -18.30 6.88 -10.36
N ASN A 48 -17.25 7.23 -11.11
CA ASN A 48 -17.31 8.22 -12.19
C ASN A 48 -17.97 7.68 -13.47
N GLY A 49 -17.95 6.36 -13.69
CA GLY A 49 -18.63 5.72 -14.81
C GLY A 49 -20.14 5.67 -14.60
N LYS A 50 -20.63 4.54 -14.15
CA LYS A 50 -22.06 4.27 -14.03
C LYS A 50 -22.80 5.20 -13.06
N TRP A 51 -22.21 5.51 -11.90
CA TRP A 51 -22.88 6.23 -10.83
C TRP A 51 -22.96 7.74 -11.05
N LYS A 52 -21.96 8.33 -11.71
CA LYS A 52 -21.95 9.78 -12.04
C LYS A 52 -23.00 10.14 -13.08
N MET A 53 -23.17 9.31 -14.09
CA MET A 53 -24.12 9.56 -15.19
C MET A 53 -25.57 9.65 -14.68
N GLU A 54 -25.89 8.96 -13.58
CA GLU A 54 -27.25 8.92 -13.04
C GLU A 54 -27.55 10.05 -12.04
N ASN A 55 -26.53 10.65 -11.37
CA ASN A 55 -26.77 11.48 -10.17
C ASN A 55 -25.93 12.77 -10.08
N GLY A 56 -25.13 13.15 -11.06
CA GLY A 56 -24.36 14.41 -11.05
C GLY A 56 -23.28 14.51 -9.95
N LYS A 57 -22.73 13.36 -9.50
CA LYS A 57 -21.82 13.27 -8.37
C LYS A 57 -20.40 13.77 -8.67
N SER A 58 -19.75 14.33 -7.65
CA SER A 58 -18.31 14.62 -7.65
C SER A 58 -17.58 13.50 -6.91
N VAL A 59 -16.56 12.94 -7.56
CA VAL A 59 -15.70 11.89 -6.95
C VAL A 59 -14.26 12.29 -7.11
N ALA A 60 -13.52 12.37 -6.00
CA ALA A 60 -12.09 12.68 -5.99
C ALA A 60 -11.29 11.59 -5.30
N VAL A 61 -10.02 11.44 -5.68
CA VAL A 61 -9.03 10.61 -4.99
C VAL A 61 -8.02 11.53 -4.32
N VAL A 62 -7.82 11.37 -3.02
CA VAL A 62 -6.81 12.10 -2.25
C VAL A 62 -5.83 11.09 -1.67
N VAL A 63 -4.55 11.25 -2.02
CA VAL A 63 -3.45 10.47 -1.43
C VAL A 63 -2.61 11.37 -0.53
N PRO A 64 -2.07 10.87 0.60
CA PRO A 64 -1.33 11.72 1.53
C PRO A 64 -0.06 12.33 0.94
N ASN A 65 0.70 11.56 0.19
CA ASN A 65 1.96 11.97 -0.41
C ASN A 65 2.19 11.27 -1.76
N ARG A 66 3.30 11.62 -2.44
CA ARG A 66 3.63 11.04 -3.76
C ARG A 66 3.72 9.53 -3.73
N PHE A 67 3.10 8.93 -4.73
CA PHE A 67 3.27 7.53 -5.12
C PHE A 67 4.47 7.36 -6.09
N PRO A 68 4.98 6.14 -6.28
CA PRO A 68 6.05 5.85 -7.23
C PRO A 68 5.71 6.28 -8.66
N ALA A 69 6.65 6.95 -9.35
CA ALA A 69 6.42 7.50 -10.68
C ALA A 69 6.10 6.44 -11.74
N PHE A 70 6.46 5.18 -11.50
CA PHE A 70 6.10 4.09 -12.40
C PHE A 70 4.62 3.71 -12.36
N PHE A 71 3.80 4.36 -11.53
CA PHE A 71 2.33 4.30 -11.59
C PHE A 71 1.69 5.45 -12.39
N ASN A 72 2.47 6.40 -12.91
CA ASN A 72 1.94 7.54 -13.68
C ASN A 72 1.19 7.16 -14.97
N TRP A 73 1.25 5.92 -15.39
CA TRP A 73 0.53 5.39 -16.54
C TRP A 73 -0.88 4.88 -16.18
N MET A 74 -1.18 4.70 -14.89
CA MET A 74 -2.48 4.15 -14.47
C MET A 74 -3.62 5.05 -14.93
N PRO A 75 -4.70 4.48 -15.48
CA PRO A 75 -5.85 5.24 -15.91
C PRO A 75 -6.43 6.09 -14.77
N GLY A 76 -6.70 7.37 -15.03
CA GLY A 76 -7.28 8.30 -14.06
C GLY A 76 -6.28 8.91 -13.06
N VAL A 77 -5.00 8.53 -13.12
CA VAL A 77 -3.97 8.99 -12.18
C VAL A 77 -3.77 10.52 -12.19
N GLU A 78 -4.04 11.17 -13.31
CA GLU A 78 -3.98 12.63 -13.47
C GLU A 78 -5.02 13.39 -12.62
N ASN A 79 -6.05 12.68 -12.12
CA ASN A 79 -7.09 13.25 -11.25
C ASN A 79 -6.80 13.05 -9.77
N VAL A 80 -5.67 12.43 -9.42
CA VAL A 80 -5.29 12.18 -8.03
C VAL A 80 -4.73 13.46 -7.41
N VAL A 81 -5.32 13.89 -6.29
CA VAL A 81 -4.84 15.02 -5.50
C VAL A 81 -3.85 14.53 -4.46
N ILE A 82 -2.63 15.06 -4.52
CA ILE A 82 -1.55 14.71 -3.57
C ILE A 82 -1.57 15.76 -2.44
N TYR A 83 -1.92 15.34 -1.23
CA TYR A 83 -2.12 16.23 -0.08
C TYR A 83 -0.89 17.11 0.23
N ASP A 84 0.31 16.53 0.25
CA ASP A 84 1.54 17.28 0.54
C ASP A 84 1.86 18.36 -0.50
N GLU A 85 1.30 18.29 -1.70
CA GLU A 85 1.55 19.21 -2.82
C GLU A 85 0.37 20.15 -3.09
N GLN A 86 -0.86 19.67 -2.87
CA GLN A 86 -2.10 20.35 -3.20
C GLN A 86 -2.99 20.48 -1.96
N ARG A 87 -2.40 20.85 -0.83
CA ARG A 87 -3.04 20.83 0.49
C ARG A 87 -4.38 21.58 0.52
N ALA A 88 -4.42 22.80 0.00
CA ALA A 88 -5.64 23.62 0.02
C ALA A 88 -6.79 22.97 -0.76
N GLU A 89 -6.49 22.31 -1.87
CA GLU A 89 -7.47 21.59 -2.67
C GLU A 89 -7.93 20.31 -1.95
N ALA A 90 -7.00 19.55 -1.38
CA ALA A 90 -7.32 18.35 -0.62
C ALA A 90 -8.16 18.67 0.63
N ASP A 91 -7.80 19.72 1.39
CA ASP A 91 -8.57 20.19 2.54
C ASP A 91 -10.01 20.55 2.12
N ARG A 92 -10.18 21.31 1.01
CA ARG A 92 -11.49 21.67 0.46
C ARG A 92 -12.31 20.43 0.07
N LEU A 93 -11.72 19.49 -0.66
CA LEU A 93 -12.40 18.26 -1.09
C LEU A 93 -12.89 17.44 0.12
N ILE A 94 -12.05 17.29 1.15
CA ILE A 94 -12.42 16.55 2.36
C ILE A 94 -13.49 17.33 3.16
N GLU A 95 -13.40 18.66 3.20
CA GLU A 95 -14.39 19.49 3.89
C GLU A 95 -15.76 19.42 3.20
N GLU A 96 -15.82 19.40 1.88
CA GLU A 96 -17.06 19.30 1.10
C GLU A 96 -17.62 17.87 1.05
N ALA A 97 -16.81 16.84 1.38
CA ALA A 97 -17.23 15.45 1.28
C ALA A 97 -18.44 15.13 2.16
N ASP A 98 -19.40 14.42 1.59
CA ASP A 98 -20.55 13.83 2.31
C ASP A 98 -20.45 12.30 2.43
N LEU A 99 -19.40 11.70 1.82
CA LEU A 99 -18.98 10.31 2.02
C LEU A 99 -17.47 10.18 1.84
N LEU A 100 -16.80 9.50 2.78
CA LEU A 100 -15.40 9.09 2.65
C LEU A 100 -15.31 7.59 2.40
N VAL A 101 -14.60 7.19 1.35
CA VAL A 101 -14.26 5.80 1.04
C VAL A 101 -12.78 5.57 1.33
N CYS A 102 -12.50 4.72 2.29
CA CYS A 102 -11.17 4.43 2.79
C CYS A 102 -10.71 3.10 2.21
N THR A 103 -9.62 3.08 1.45
CA THR A 103 -9.10 1.86 0.83
C THR A 103 -7.68 1.58 1.28
N ASP A 104 -7.39 0.32 1.60
CA ASP A 104 -6.06 -0.20 1.84
C ASP A 104 -5.33 0.42 3.06
N PHE A 105 -6.05 0.65 4.14
CA PHE A 105 -5.46 0.97 5.45
C PHE A 105 -6.44 0.63 6.59
N ASN A 106 -5.89 0.15 7.69
CA ASN A 106 -6.65 -0.29 8.86
C ASN A 106 -6.79 0.76 9.97
N ASP A 107 -5.97 1.82 9.97
CA ASP A 107 -5.94 2.86 11.02
C ASP A 107 -5.70 4.24 10.36
N PRO A 108 -6.47 5.27 10.71
CA PRO A 108 -6.27 6.65 10.24
C PRO A 108 -4.85 7.21 10.45
N LYS A 109 -4.08 6.67 11.38
CA LYS A 109 -2.67 7.03 11.54
C LYS A 109 -1.82 6.72 10.32
N ARG A 110 -2.21 5.75 9.49
CA ARG A 110 -1.49 5.37 8.27
C ARG A 110 -1.66 6.35 7.11
N ILE A 111 -2.57 7.31 7.24
CA ILE A 111 -2.78 8.35 6.24
C ILE A 111 -2.31 9.75 6.71
N GLY A 112 -1.47 9.80 7.73
CA GLY A 112 -0.80 11.01 8.19
C GLY A 112 -1.77 12.14 8.57
N GLN A 113 -1.54 13.36 8.06
CA GLN A 113 -2.39 14.51 8.35
C GLN A 113 -3.82 14.36 7.83
N VAL A 114 -4.01 13.68 6.72
CA VAL A 114 -5.34 13.35 6.15
C VAL A 114 -6.18 12.58 7.17
N GLY A 115 -5.54 11.73 8.01
CA GLY A 115 -6.22 10.99 9.06
C GLY A 115 -6.87 11.86 10.12
N ASN A 116 -6.24 12.97 10.48
CA ASN A 116 -6.82 13.92 11.42
C ASN A 116 -8.07 14.60 10.83
N LEU A 117 -8.03 14.98 9.54
CA LEU A 117 -9.17 15.54 8.84
C LEU A 117 -10.31 14.53 8.72
N LEU A 118 -9.97 13.28 8.35
CA LEU A 118 -10.93 12.18 8.27
C LEU A 118 -11.66 11.94 9.59
N LEU A 119 -10.94 11.96 10.72
CA LEU A 119 -11.53 11.74 12.05
C LEU A 119 -12.40 12.92 12.51
N GLN A 120 -12.05 14.14 12.12
CA GLN A 120 -12.83 15.34 12.45
C GLN A 120 -14.09 15.48 11.60
N LYS A 121 -14.11 14.86 10.41
CA LYS A 121 -15.23 14.95 9.49
C LYS A 121 -16.42 14.11 9.95
N ALA A 122 -17.57 14.76 10.14
CA ALA A 122 -18.81 14.15 10.61
C ALA A 122 -19.66 13.56 9.45
N CYS A 123 -19.05 13.05 8.38
CA CYS A 123 -19.75 12.34 7.33
C CYS A 123 -19.54 10.83 7.46
N PRO A 124 -20.43 10.00 6.87
CA PRO A 124 -20.24 8.56 6.82
C PRO A 124 -18.91 8.16 6.19
N LYS A 125 -18.37 7.03 6.67
CA LYS A 125 -17.10 6.44 6.21
C LYS A 125 -17.30 4.98 5.89
N VAL A 126 -16.78 4.55 4.75
CA VAL A 126 -16.70 3.14 4.34
C VAL A 126 -15.24 2.73 4.31
N LEU A 127 -14.90 1.66 5.02
CA LEU A 127 -13.56 1.07 5.00
C LEU A 127 -13.56 -0.20 4.18
N ILE A 128 -12.61 -0.32 3.24
CA ILE A 128 -12.34 -1.52 2.42
C ILE A 128 -10.85 -1.84 2.58
N ASP A 129 -10.54 -2.87 3.35
CA ASP A 129 -9.18 -3.11 3.80
C ASP A 129 -8.89 -4.60 4.04
N HIS A 130 -7.64 -5.00 3.90
CA HIS A 130 -7.18 -6.36 4.17
C HIS A 130 -6.08 -6.45 5.24
N HIS A 131 -5.81 -5.35 5.93
CA HIS A 131 -4.84 -5.35 7.04
C HIS A 131 -5.45 -5.92 8.32
N LEU A 132 -4.57 -6.46 9.18
CA LEU A 132 -4.95 -6.95 10.52
C LEU A 132 -5.32 -5.79 11.45
N PHE A 133 -6.23 -6.05 12.40
CA PHE A 133 -6.58 -5.13 13.49
C PHE A 133 -7.11 -3.76 13.02
N PRO A 134 -8.22 -3.70 12.28
CA PRO A 134 -8.82 -2.44 11.87
C PRO A 134 -9.27 -1.61 13.08
N ALA A 135 -8.99 -0.31 13.05
CA ALA A 135 -9.50 0.64 14.03
C ALA A 135 -11.00 0.89 13.82
N ASP A 136 -11.71 1.21 14.89
CA ASP A 136 -13.14 1.53 14.87
C ASP A 136 -13.37 3.02 14.53
N PHE A 137 -13.39 3.36 13.24
CA PHE A 137 -13.60 4.74 12.77
C PHE A 137 -14.59 4.86 11.61
N ALA A 138 -14.99 3.74 11.01
CA ALA A 138 -15.86 3.73 9.83
C ALA A 138 -17.26 3.18 10.15
N ASP A 139 -18.27 3.76 9.51
CA ASP A 139 -19.67 3.36 9.69
C ASP A 139 -19.96 1.98 9.08
N VAL A 140 -19.28 1.67 7.96
CA VAL A 140 -19.34 0.33 7.34
C VAL A 140 -17.92 -0.15 7.04
N THR A 141 -17.56 -1.30 7.58
CA THR A 141 -16.23 -1.90 7.43
C THR A 141 -16.31 -3.22 6.66
N LEU A 142 -15.59 -3.28 5.54
CA LEU A 142 -15.24 -4.49 4.81
C LEU A 142 -13.74 -4.76 5.05
N SER A 143 -13.41 -5.42 6.14
CA SER A 143 -12.03 -5.78 6.49
C SER A 143 -11.88 -7.29 6.47
N TYR A 144 -11.06 -7.79 5.54
CA TYR A 144 -10.85 -9.21 5.27
C TYR A 144 -9.36 -9.51 5.09
N PRO A 145 -8.63 -9.78 6.19
CA PRO A 145 -7.19 -10.03 6.15
C PRO A 145 -6.75 -11.25 5.34
N GLU A 146 -7.67 -12.16 5.04
CA GLU A 146 -7.46 -13.30 4.17
C GLU A 146 -7.44 -12.93 2.68
N SER A 147 -7.99 -11.77 2.30
CA SER A 147 -7.87 -11.27 0.94
C SER A 147 -6.42 -10.85 0.64
N PRO A 148 -5.88 -11.14 -0.53
CA PRO A 148 -4.51 -10.78 -0.86
C PRO A 148 -4.31 -9.28 -1.08
N SER A 149 -5.40 -8.51 -1.33
CA SER A 149 -5.32 -7.09 -1.66
C SER A 149 -6.67 -6.37 -1.42
N ALA A 150 -6.61 -5.08 -1.14
CA ALA A 150 -7.79 -4.22 -1.10
C ALA A 150 -8.43 -4.09 -2.50
N SER A 151 -7.64 -4.14 -3.56
CA SER A 151 -8.14 -4.14 -4.95
C SER A 151 -9.02 -5.34 -5.26
N GLU A 152 -8.74 -6.52 -4.71
CA GLU A 152 -9.63 -7.66 -4.83
C GLU A 152 -10.96 -7.41 -4.12
N LEU A 153 -10.92 -6.85 -2.90
CA LEU A 153 -12.12 -6.52 -2.15
C LEU A 153 -12.97 -5.46 -2.87
N VAL A 154 -12.34 -4.43 -3.44
CA VAL A 154 -13.04 -3.42 -4.26
C VAL A 154 -13.67 -4.08 -5.49
N CYS A 155 -12.97 -4.99 -6.18
CA CYS A 155 -13.51 -5.73 -7.31
C CYS A 155 -14.77 -6.53 -6.91
N LYS A 156 -14.70 -7.28 -5.82
CA LYS A 156 -15.83 -8.06 -5.26
C LYS A 156 -17.00 -7.17 -4.84
N LEU A 157 -16.70 -5.99 -4.24
CA LEU A 157 -17.72 -5.02 -3.89
C LEU A 157 -18.44 -4.48 -5.13
N ILE A 158 -17.70 -4.08 -6.16
CA ILE A 158 -18.28 -3.59 -7.42
C ILE A 158 -19.19 -4.66 -8.06
N HIS A 159 -18.76 -5.91 -8.12
CA HIS A 159 -19.60 -7.02 -8.62
C HIS A 159 -20.87 -7.23 -7.78
N SER A 160 -20.81 -7.01 -6.45
CA SER A 160 -21.97 -7.11 -5.57
C SER A 160 -22.94 -5.92 -5.74
N LEU A 161 -22.44 -4.78 -6.20
CA LEU A 161 -23.23 -3.57 -6.42
C LEU A 161 -23.81 -3.49 -7.83
N SER A 162 -23.12 -4.02 -8.85
CA SER A 162 -23.45 -3.77 -10.26
C SER A 162 -22.75 -4.76 -11.20
N ASP A 163 -23.38 -4.96 -12.37
CA ASP A 163 -22.76 -5.66 -13.52
C ASP A 163 -21.91 -4.71 -14.39
N TYR A 164 -21.54 -3.54 -13.87
CA TYR A 164 -20.72 -2.57 -14.61
C TYR A 164 -19.35 -3.14 -14.93
N THR A 165 -18.96 -3.01 -16.20
CA THR A 165 -17.65 -3.40 -16.71
C THR A 165 -16.99 -2.23 -17.38
N ASP A 166 -15.72 -1.99 -17.02
CA ASP A 166 -14.89 -0.94 -17.60
C ASP A 166 -13.44 -1.40 -17.64
N ARG A 167 -12.76 -1.17 -18.76
CA ARG A 167 -11.39 -1.63 -18.96
C ARG A 167 -10.40 -0.87 -18.08
N GLU A 168 -10.59 0.43 -17.90
CA GLU A 168 -9.68 1.28 -17.11
C GLU A 168 -9.80 0.93 -15.62
N MET A 169 -11.03 0.79 -15.13
CA MET A 169 -11.33 0.27 -13.79
C MET A 169 -10.64 -1.09 -13.57
N ALA A 170 -10.86 -2.02 -14.49
CA ALA A 170 -10.30 -3.36 -14.38
C ALA A 170 -8.76 -3.36 -14.42
N THR A 171 -8.15 -2.46 -15.20
CA THR A 171 -6.69 -2.29 -15.26
C THR A 171 -6.12 -1.80 -13.93
N CYS A 172 -6.78 -0.85 -13.26
CA CYS A 172 -6.38 -0.37 -11.93
C CYS A 172 -6.48 -1.49 -10.89
N LEU A 173 -7.62 -2.20 -10.82
CA LEU A 173 -7.83 -3.29 -9.87
C LEU A 173 -6.85 -4.44 -10.09
N TYR A 174 -6.61 -4.83 -11.35
CA TYR A 174 -5.61 -5.86 -11.69
C TYR A 174 -4.21 -5.44 -11.24
N THR A 175 -3.84 -4.16 -11.42
CA THR A 175 -2.53 -3.65 -10.99
C THR A 175 -2.34 -3.81 -9.49
N GLY A 176 -3.33 -3.45 -8.69
CA GLY A 176 -3.27 -3.63 -7.23
C GLY A 176 -3.14 -5.10 -6.84
N MET A 177 -3.99 -5.97 -7.36
CA MET A 177 -3.91 -7.41 -7.09
C MET A 177 -2.55 -7.99 -7.47
N MET A 178 -2.01 -7.60 -8.64
CA MET A 178 -0.72 -8.08 -9.14
C MET A 178 0.44 -7.62 -8.27
N THR A 179 0.44 -6.36 -7.84
CA THR A 179 1.56 -5.81 -7.06
C THR A 179 1.60 -6.39 -5.65
N ASP A 180 0.48 -6.48 -4.97
CA ASP A 180 0.41 -6.93 -3.57
C ASP A 180 0.63 -8.43 -3.41
N THR A 181 0.35 -9.20 -4.47
CA THR A 181 0.67 -10.64 -4.53
C THR A 181 2.05 -10.95 -5.12
N GLY A 182 2.88 -9.91 -5.40
CA GLY A 182 4.17 -10.11 -6.05
C GLY A 182 4.05 -10.87 -7.37
N ASN A 183 3.17 -10.40 -8.24
CA ASN A 183 2.81 -11.05 -9.50
C ASN A 183 2.27 -12.48 -9.27
N PHE A 184 1.33 -12.62 -8.33
CA PHE A 184 0.68 -13.89 -7.98
C PHE A 184 1.63 -14.97 -7.46
N SER A 185 2.72 -14.56 -6.81
CA SER A 185 3.74 -15.45 -6.26
C SER A 185 3.51 -15.80 -4.78
N PHE A 186 2.73 -15.01 -4.07
CA PHE A 186 2.37 -15.23 -2.66
C PHE A 186 0.97 -14.71 -2.34
N ASN A 187 0.38 -15.17 -1.24
CA ASN A 187 -1.00 -14.88 -0.82
C ASN A 187 -2.05 -15.09 -1.92
N SER A 188 -1.80 -16.02 -2.83
CA SER A 188 -2.58 -16.20 -4.04
C SER A 188 -3.01 -17.65 -4.30
N ASN A 189 -2.96 -18.49 -3.28
CA ASN A 189 -3.17 -19.94 -3.43
C ASN A 189 -4.63 -20.36 -3.20
N TYR A 190 -5.60 -19.64 -3.83
CA TYR A 190 -7.01 -19.99 -3.78
C TYR A 190 -7.72 -19.64 -5.12
N PRO A 191 -8.70 -20.46 -5.54
CA PRO A 191 -9.31 -20.37 -6.89
C PRO A 191 -10.02 -19.05 -7.14
N GLU A 192 -10.73 -18.50 -6.16
CA GLU A 192 -11.61 -17.32 -6.29
C GLU A 192 -10.84 -16.08 -6.74
N MET A 193 -9.57 -15.95 -6.30
CA MET A 193 -8.71 -14.87 -6.77
C MET A 193 -8.45 -14.98 -8.28
N TYR A 194 -8.16 -16.19 -8.79
CA TYR A 194 -7.92 -16.39 -10.21
C TYR A 194 -9.20 -16.24 -11.03
N GLU A 195 -10.37 -16.54 -10.46
CA GLU A 195 -11.66 -16.21 -11.07
C GLU A 195 -11.85 -14.69 -11.18
N THR A 196 -11.49 -13.93 -10.14
CA THR A 196 -11.47 -12.46 -10.17
C THR A 196 -10.52 -11.95 -11.24
N VAL A 197 -9.28 -12.44 -11.29
CA VAL A 197 -8.30 -12.10 -12.33
C VAL A 197 -8.85 -12.43 -13.73
N ALA A 198 -9.45 -13.60 -13.91
CA ALA A 198 -10.05 -13.99 -15.19
C ALA A 198 -11.19 -13.04 -15.59
N SER A 199 -11.99 -12.55 -14.63
CA SER A 199 -13.04 -11.57 -14.91
C SER A 199 -12.46 -10.24 -15.39
N LEU A 200 -11.39 -9.74 -14.74
CA LEU A 200 -10.71 -8.51 -15.13
C LEU A 200 -10.08 -8.61 -16.53
N VAL A 201 -9.48 -9.77 -16.86
CA VAL A 201 -8.94 -10.02 -18.21
C VAL A 201 -10.07 -10.06 -19.26
N ARG A 202 -11.25 -10.62 -18.94
CA ARG A 202 -12.44 -10.56 -19.84
C ARG A 202 -12.92 -9.13 -20.06
N MET A 203 -12.72 -8.21 -19.10
CA MET A 203 -13.01 -6.77 -19.25
C MET A 203 -11.98 -6.06 -20.14
N GLY A 204 -10.94 -6.73 -20.61
CA GLY A 204 -9.97 -6.21 -21.57
C GLY A 204 -8.65 -5.75 -20.96
N VAL A 205 -8.30 -6.18 -19.75
CA VAL A 205 -6.98 -5.91 -19.17
C VAL A 205 -5.90 -6.55 -20.02
N ASP A 206 -4.92 -5.75 -20.43
CA ASP A 206 -3.68 -6.22 -21.03
C ASP A 206 -2.66 -6.45 -19.90
N LYS A 207 -2.65 -7.69 -19.39
CA LYS A 207 -1.79 -8.07 -18.27
C LYS A 207 -0.29 -7.95 -18.57
N ASP A 208 0.10 -8.12 -19.85
CA ASP A 208 1.51 -8.01 -20.25
C ASP A 208 1.95 -6.54 -20.29
N ALA A 209 1.08 -5.65 -20.77
CA ALA A 209 1.32 -4.21 -20.69
C ALA A 209 1.42 -3.73 -19.24
N VAL A 210 0.52 -4.18 -18.35
CA VAL A 210 0.56 -3.85 -16.91
C VAL A 210 1.86 -4.36 -16.27
N TYR A 211 2.22 -5.63 -16.51
CA TYR A 211 3.46 -6.21 -16.00
C TYR A 211 4.69 -5.41 -16.44
N ASN A 212 4.76 -5.08 -17.73
CA ASN A 212 5.87 -4.30 -18.27
C ASN A 212 5.95 -2.90 -17.66
N ALA A 213 4.83 -2.23 -17.46
CA ALA A 213 4.78 -0.90 -16.88
C ALA A 213 5.20 -0.86 -15.40
N VAL A 214 4.94 -1.93 -14.64
CA VAL A 214 5.29 -2.03 -13.22
C VAL A 214 6.70 -2.60 -13.00
N PHE A 215 7.05 -3.70 -13.66
CA PHE A 215 8.28 -4.45 -13.37
C PHE A 215 9.41 -4.24 -14.38
N ASN A 216 9.12 -3.73 -15.58
CA ASN A 216 10.13 -3.55 -16.64
C ASN A 216 10.35 -2.07 -17.03
N ALA A 217 9.80 -1.12 -16.27
CA ALA A 217 9.94 0.33 -16.52
C ALA A 217 10.99 1.00 -15.62
N HIS A 218 11.98 0.25 -15.15
CA HIS A 218 12.99 0.75 -14.22
C HIS A 218 14.10 1.53 -14.91
N SER A 219 14.58 2.59 -14.25
CA SER A 219 15.74 3.36 -14.72
C SER A 219 17.04 2.55 -14.63
N ALA A 220 18.03 2.91 -15.45
CA ALA A 220 19.36 2.33 -15.36
C ALA A 220 20.01 2.60 -13.98
N ASP A 221 19.71 3.73 -13.35
CA ASP A 221 20.24 4.09 -12.04
C ASP A 221 19.63 3.21 -10.94
N ARG A 222 18.31 2.91 -11.02
CA ARG A 222 17.68 1.92 -10.13
C ARG A 222 18.32 0.53 -10.30
N MET A 223 18.55 0.07 -11.53
CA MET A 223 19.18 -1.23 -11.77
C MET A 223 20.61 -1.30 -11.20
N ARG A 224 21.36 -0.19 -11.30
CA ARG A 224 22.68 -0.08 -10.66
C ARG A 224 22.60 -0.06 -9.14
N LEU A 225 21.60 0.64 -8.56
CA LEU A 225 21.34 0.66 -7.11
C LEU A 225 21.03 -0.75 -6.60
N VAL A 226 20.18 -1.50 -7.31
CA VAL A 226 19.86 -2.90 -6.98
C VAL A 226 21.13 -3.76 -7.01
N GLY A 227 21.91 -3.70 -8.09
CA GLY A 227 23.18 -4.43 -8.19
C GLY A 227 24.16 -4.09 -7.06
N TYR A 228 24.29 -2.80 -6.73
CA TYR A 228 25.11 -2.33 -5.62
C TYR A 228 24.59 -2.85 -4.27
N SER A 229 23.29 -2.79 -4.06
CA SER A 229 22.62 -3.25 -2.83
C SER A 229 22.90 -4.73 -2.58
N LEU A 230 22.76 -5.57 -3.61
CA LEU A 230 22.95 -7.01 -3.50
C LEU A 230 24.42 -7.40 -3.41
N TYR A 231 25.30 -6.79 -4.22
CA TYR A 231 26.70 -7.20 -4.29
C TYR A 231 27.55 -6.57 -3.18
N GLN A 232 27.37 -5.29 -2.87
CA GLN A 232 28.24 -4.55 -1.95
C GLN A 232 27.67 -4.40 -0.54
N LYS A 233 26.31 -4.36 -0.41
CA LYS A 233 25.68 -3.95 0.86
C LYS A 233 24.96 -5.09 1.56
N MET A 234 24.61 -6.16 0.83
CA MET A 234 23.96 -7.31 1.44
C MET A 234 24.88 -8.03 2.41
N ARG A 235 24.45 -8.11 3.64
CA ARG A 235 25.07 -8.89 4.71
C ARG A 235 24.20 -10.13 4.95
N LEU A 236 24.80 -11.30 4.90
CA LEU A 236 24.13 -12.57 5.18
C LEU A 236 24.50 -13.04 6.58
N PHE A 237 23.51 -13.58 7.27
CA PHE A 237 23.64 -14.21 8.58
C PHE A 237 23.18 -15.69 8.49
N PRO A 238 24.03 -16.61 7.94
CA PRO A 238 23.61 -17.97 7.62
C PRO A 238 23.07 -18.74 8.84
N ALA A 239 23.74 -18.61 9.99
CA ALA A 239 23.29 -19.26 11.22
C ALA A 239 21.92 -18.78 11.73
N ARG A 240 21.34 -17.74 11.13
CA ARG A 240 20.08 -17.11 11.52
C ARG A 240 19.11 -16.96 10.34
N HIS A 241 19.45 -17.53 9.21
CA HIS A 241 18.64 -17.50 7.99
C HIS A 241 18.17 -16.09 7.59
N ALA A 242 19.04 -15.08 7.75
CA ALA A 242 18.68 -13.69 7.57
C ALA A 242 19.62 -12.91 6.66
N SER A 243 19.10 -11.82 6.12
CA SER A 243 19.86 -10.82 5.37
C SER A 243 19.54 -9.41 5.86
N LEU A 244 20.53 -8.52 5.71
CA LEU A 244 20.40 -7.08 5.96
C LEU A 244 21.06 -6.31 4.83
N ILE A 245 20.34 -5.34 4.26
CA ILE A 245 20.85 -4.34 3.33
C ILE A 245 20.63 -2.97 3.96
N ALA A 246 21.68 -2.16 4.09
CA ALA A 246 21.60 -0.83 4.66
C ALA A 246 22.26 0.20 3.73
N LEU A 247 21.50 1.22 3.32
CA LEU A 247 21.91 2.28 2.40
C LEU A 247 21.90 3.64 3.07
N SER A 248 23.04 4.31 3.05
CA SER A 248 23.15 5.70 3.48
C SER A 248 22.58 6.65 2.42
N ARG A 249 22.21 7.86 2.85
CA ARG A 249 21.75 8.92 1.96
C ARG A 249 22.78 9.30 0.90
N LYS A 250 24.08 9.22 1.22
CA LYS A 250 25.17 9.46 0.25
C LYS A 250 25.16 8.41 -0.85
N GLU A 251 24.91 7.15 -0.52
CA GLU A 251 24.81 6.06 -1.51
C GLU A 251 23.55 6.23 -2.36
N LEU A 252 22.40 6.54 -1.77
CA LEU A 252 21.18 6.84 -2.51
C LEU A 252 21.37 8.00 -3.49
N TYR A 253 22.03 9.08 -3.05
CA TYR A 253 22.36 10.23 -3.92
C TYR A 253 23.25 9.84 -5.10
N ARG A 254 24.24 8.97 -4.87
CA ARG A 254 25.15 8.47 -5.91
C ARG A 254 24.40 7.79 -7.08
N PHE A 255 23.29 7.15 -6.79
CA PHE A 255 22.45 6.45 -7.77
C PHE A 255 21.22 7.25 -8.21
N HIS A 256 21.18 8.56 -7.95
CA HIS A 256 20.06 9.45 -8.30
C HIS A 256 18.69 8.89 -7.83
N PHE A 257 18.68 8.30 -6.63
CA PHE A 257 17.51 7.63 -6.05
C PHE A 257 16.24 8.47 -6.16
N GLN A 258 15.18 7.86 -6.66
CA GLN A 258 13.85 8.42 -6.74
C GLN A 258 12.87 7.62 -5.86
N PRO A 259 11.76 8.23 -5.40
CA PRO A 259 10.68 7.49 -4.75
C PRO A 259 10.24 6.28 -5.60
N GLY A 260 10.18 5.10 -4.99
CA GLY A 260 9.88 3.83 -5.67
C GLY A 260 11.12 3.00 -6.05
N ASP A 261 12.32 3.58 -6.14
CA ASP A 261 13.53 2.82 -6.53
C ASP A 261 13.93 1.72 -5.52
N ALA A 262 13.50 1.86 -4.26
CA ALA A 262 13.73 0.86 -3.21
C ALA A 262 12.75 -0.32 -3.26
N GLU A 263 11.66 -0.19 -4.04
CA GLU A 263 10.62 -1.20 -4.11
C GLU A 263 11.18 -2.57 -4.53
N GLY A 264 10.80 -3.61 -3.76
CA GLY A 264 11.22 -4.98 -4.05
C GLY A 264 12.66 -5.35 -3.65
N ILE A 265 13.54 -4.41 -3.32
CA ILE A 265 14.94 -4.74 -2.92
C ILE A 265 14.94 -5.67 -1.71
N VAL A 266 14.07 -5.43 -0.75
CA VAL A 266 13.95 -6.27 0.46
C VAL A 266 13.53 -7.71 0.16
N ASN A 267 12.85 -7.97 -0.95
CA ASN A 267 12.40 -9.31 -1.33
C ASN A 267 13.52 -10.14 -1.98
N MET A 268 14.50 -9.49 -2.59
CA MET A 268 15.53 -10.18 -3.40
C MET A 268 16.38 -11.18 -2.60
N PRO A 269 16.83 -10.89 -1.36
CA PRO A 269 17.57 -11.84 -0.58
C PRO A 269 16.80 -13.12 -0.21
N LEU A 270 15.45 -13.05 -0.17
CA LEU A 270 14.61 -14.22 0.10
C LEU A 270 14.62 -15.25 -1.03
N GLN A 271 15.23 -14.94 -2.19
CA GLN A 271 15.48 -15.91 -3.27
C GLN A 271 16.66 -16.84 -2.96
N ILE A 272 17.44 -16.55 -1.92
CA ILE A 272 18.51 -17.43 -1.43
C ILE A 272 17.86 -18.53 -0.59
N SER A 273 18.11 -19.81 -0.90
CA SER A 273 17.40 -20.97 -0.35
C SER A 273 17.35 -21.04 1.17
N ASP A 274 18.35 -20.51 1.86
CA ASP A 274 18.45 -20.57 3.32
C ASP A 274 18.21 -19.22 4.01
N VAL A 275 17.66 -18.25 3.30
CA VAL A 275 17.30 -16.93 3.84
C VAL A 275 15.79 -16.84 4.00
N TYR A 276 15.31 -16.78 5.23
CA TYR A 276 13.89 -16.69 5.56
C TYR A 276 13.46 -15.31 6.03
N TYR A 277 14.43 -14.46 6.43
CA TYR A 277 14.20 -13.10 6.89
C TYR A 277 15.05 -12.12 6.09
N SER A 278 14.45 -11.02 5.68
CA SER A 278 15.15 -9.94 5.00
C SER A 278 14.80 -8.59 5.60
N CYS A 279 15.82 -7.79 5.88
CA CYS A 279 15.71 -6.41 6.34
C CYS A 279 16.39 -5.48 5.35
N PHE A 280 15.69 -4.44 4.95
CA PHE A 280 16.22 -3.35 4.14
C PHE A 280 16.07 -2.04 4.89
N MET A 281 17.16 -1.32 5.06
CA MET A 281 17.23 -0.02 5.71
C MET A 281 17.71 1.05 4.74
N ARG A 282 17.09 2.21 4.74
CA ARG A 282 17.59 3.37 4.01
C ARG A 282 17.48 4.64 4.83
N GLU A 283 18.52 5.45 4.77
CA GLU A 283 18.53 6.77 5.38
C GLU A 283 17.63 7.73 4.59
N ASP A 284 16.75 8.46 5.29
CA ASP A 284 15.82 9.42 4.73
C ASP A 284 15.92 10.77 5.46
N LYS A 285 15.23 11.78 4.96
CA LYS A 285 15.08 13.07 5.64
C LYS A 285 14.00 12.95 6.71
N ILE A 286 14.16 13.75 7.74
CA ILE A 286 13.09 14.01 8.70
C ILE A 286 12.22 15.12 8.12
N GLU A 287 10.97 14.82 7.89
CA GLU A 287 10.01 15.80 7.40
C GLU A 287 9.61 16.81 8.49
N PRO A 288 9.19 18.03 8.13
CA PRO A 288 8.87 19.06 9.13
C PRO A 288 7.87 18.61 10.20
N HIS A 289 6.87 17.84 9.83
CA HIS A 289 5.83 17.32 10.74
C HIS A 289 6.33 16.19 11.68
N GLU A 290 7.48 15.61 11.38
CA GLU A 290 8.10 14.54 12.19
C GLU A 290 9.09 15.09 13.24
N ARG A 291 9.41 16.39 13.19
CA ARG A 291 10.45 16.99 14.03
C ARG A 291 10.20 16.86 15.53
N GLU A 292 8.96 16.94 15.96
CA GLU A 292 8.60 16.76 17.37
C GLU A 292 8.92 15.33 17.85
N ARG A 293 8.61 14.33 17.03
CA ARG A 293 8.90 12.91 17.34
C ARG A 293 10.39 12.58 17.20
N ALA A 294 11.07 13.25 16.28
CA ALA A 294 12.48 13.01 16.00
C ALA A 294 13.42 13.62 17.05
N GLY A 295 12.97 14.63 17.82
CA GLY A 295 13.82 15.34 18.79
C GLY A 295 15.11 15.86 18.14
N ASP A 296 16.27 15.51 18.72
CA ASP A 296 17.59 15.91 18.22
C ASP A 296 18.17 15.03 17.11
N ALA A 297 17.43 14.01 16.64
CA ALA A 297 17.88 13.15 15.57
C ALA A 297 18.15 13.95 14.28
N LYS A 298 19.21 13.56 13.56
CA LYS A 298 19.62 14.23 12.32
C LYS A 298 19.05 13.59 11.07
N SER A 299 18.72 12.31 11.15
CA SER A 299 18.12 11.54 10.05
C SER A 299 17.06 10.57 10.56
N LYS A 300 16.27 10.11 9.63
CA LYS A 300 15.29 9.04 9.79
C LYS A 300 15.73 7.86 8.95
N ILE A 301 15.62 6.67 9.47
CA ILE A 301 15.86 5.43 8.75
C ILE A 301 14.51 4.79 8.47
N LYS A 302 14.17 4.64 7.20
CA LYS A 302 13.02 3.83 6.76
C LYS A 302 13.46 2.37 6.67
N ILE A 303 12.63 1.50 7.22
CA ILE A 303 12.96 0.08 7.37
C ILE A 303 11.84 -0.75 6.74
N SER A 304 12.23 -1.77 6.00
CA SER A 304 11.31 -2.78 5.45
C SER A 304 11.76 -4.15 5.90
N PHE A 305 10.81 -4.94 6.37
CA PHE A 305 11.00 -6.33 6.76
C PHE A 305 10.18 -7.25 5.87
N ARG A 306 10.76 -8.37 5.49
CA ARG A 306 10.05 -9.46 4.79
C ARG A 306 10.49 -10.80 5.37
N SER A 307 9.56 -11.76 5.31
CA SER A 307 9.85 -13.14 5.69
C SER A 307 9.08 -14.14 4.85
N GLN A 308 9.37 -15.43 5.02
CA GLN A 308 8.72 -16.53 4.32
C GLN A 308 8.09 -17.52 5.31
N GLY A 309 6.96 -18.12 4.92
CA GLY A 309 6.25 -19.11 5.71
C GLY A 309 5.69 -18.52 7.02
N ASP A 310 5.59 -19.35 8.06
CA ASP A 310 5.05 -18.97 9.37
C ASP A 310 6.10 -18.26 10.23
N ARG A 311 6.64 -17.15 9.74
CA ARG A 311 7.71 -16.37 10.39
C ARG A 311 7.38 -14.89 10.42
N PRO A 312 6.46 -14.47 11.32
CA PRO A 312 5.98 -13.09 11.33
C PRO A 312 7.07 -12.09 11.71
N VAL A 313 7.14 -10.97 10.99
CA VAL A 313 8.07 -9.83 11.24
C VAL A 313 7.38 -8.57 11.72
N ASN A 314 6.05 -8.51 11.68
CA ASN A 314 5.27 -7.32 12.02
C ASN A 314 5.43 -6.91 13.50
N ARG A 315 5.46 -7.88 14.42
CA ARG A 315 5.72 -7.59 15.84
C ARG A 315 7.13 -7.05 16.06
N PHE A 316 8.13 -7.62 15.40
CA PHE A 316 9.50 -7.10 15.47
C PHE A 316 9.59 -5.64 14.98
N ALA A 317 8.90 -5.33 13.89
CA ALA A 317 8.79 -3.95 13.39
C ALA A 317 8.10 -3.02 14.41
N SER A 318 7.03 -3.49 15.06
CA SER A 318 6.31 -2.73 16.09
C SER A 318 7.14 -2.51 17.36
N ASP A 319 7.80 -3.56 17.85
CA ASP A 319 8.47 -3.53 19.15
C ASP A 319 9.76 -2.70 19.12
N TYR A 320 10.48 -2.67 18.00
CA TYR A 320 11.81 -2.04 17.93
C TYR A 320 11.93 -0.89 16.92
N PHE A 321 10.97 -0.74 15.99
CA PHE A 321 11.12 0.22 14.89
C PHE A 321 9.86 1.07 14.62
N HIS A 322 9.02 1.26 15.62
CA HIS A 322 7.81 2.09 15.51
C HIS A 322 6.97 1.78 14.27
N GLY A 323 6.88 0.50 13.92
CA GLY A 323 6.32 0.03 12.67
C GLY A 323 5.14 -0.91 12.82
N GLY A 324 4.84 -1.66 11.76
CA GLY A 324 3.76 -2.63 11.69
C GLY A 324 3.54 -3.10 10.27
N GLY A 325 2.45 -3.81 10.03
CA GLY A 325 2.08 -4.35 8.71
C GLY A 325 1.58 -5.79 8.80
N HIS A 326 1.63 -6.48 7.66
CA HIS A 326 1.26 -7.89 7.56
C HIS A 326 2.29 -8.80 8.25
N ALA A 327 1.90 -10.04 8.57
CA ALA A 327 2.77 -10.98 9.24
C ALA A 327 4.15 -11.10 8.55
N ASN A 328 4.18 -11.26 7.24
CA ASN A 328 5.41 -11.47 6.47
C ASN A 328 5.92 -10.22 5.73
N ALA A 329 5.22 -9.08 5.86
CA ALA A 329 5.58 -7.82 5.19
C ALA A 329 5.28 -6.64 6.12
N ALA A 330 6.31 -6.11 6.76
CA ALA A 330 6.19 -5.01 7.71
C ALA A 330 7.15 -3.87 7.36
N GLY A 331 6.78 -2.66 7.77
CA GLY A 331 7.62 -1.47 7.68
C GLY A 331 7.86 -0.88 9.05
N GLY A 332 8.86 0.00 9.15
CA GLY A 332 9.15 0.74 10.37
C GLY A 332 10.03 1.95 10.11
N GLU A 333 10.27 2.70 11.16
CA GLU A 333 11.15 3.88 11.14
C GLU A 333 12.01 3.93 12.41
N PHE A 334 13.17 4.53 12.27
CA PHE A 334 14.08 4.78 13.39
C PHE A 334 14.64 6.19 13.26
N PHE A 335 14.57 6.97 14.32
CA PHE A 335 15.13 8.32 14.37
C PHE A 335 16.52 8.27 14.98
N GLY A 336 17.55 8.46 14.15
CA GLY A 336 18.95 8.35 14.51
C GLY A 336 19.82 8.13 13.28
N THR A 337 21.02 7.60 13.49
CA THR A 337 21.96 7.26 12.42
C THR A 337 21.65 5.88 11.83
N LEU A 338 22.14 5.62 10.61
CA LEU A 338 22.01 4.31 9.97
C LEU A 338 22.72 3.22 10.80
N GLU A 339 23.87 3.56 11.38
CA GLU A 339 24.65 2.66 12.23
C GLU A 339 23.89 2.26 13.49
N GLU A 340 23.21 3.22 14.14
CA GLU A 340 22.39 2.96 15.33
C GLU A 340 21.19 2.06 14.99
N ALA A 341 20.52 2.30 13.86
CA ALA A 341 19.43 1.45 13.40
C ALA A 341 19.92 0.00 13.08
N VAL A 342 21.06 -0.12 12.42
CA VAL A 342 21.69 -1.44 12.15
C VAL A 342 22.06 -2.13 13.45
N GLN A 343 22.61 -1.40 14.43
CA GLN A 343 22.99 -1.97 15.71
C GLN A 343 21.75 -2.43 16.49
N CYS A 344 20.69 -1.64 16.51
CA CYS A 344 19.41 -2.01 17.12
C CYS A 344 18.87 -3.32 16.51
N PHE A 345 18.92 -3.48 15.18
CA PHE A 345 18.56 -4.73 14.52
C PHE A 345 19.43 -5.89 14.99
N LEU A 346 20.75 -5.71 15.03
CA LEU A 346 21.70 -6.78 15.38
C LEU A 346 21.57 -7.22 16.84
N ASP A 347 21.24 -6.31 17.73
CA ASP A 347 21.10 -6.59 19.16
C ASP A 347 19.82 -7.38 19.49
N HIS A 348 18.71 -7.10 18.78
CA HIS A 348 17.41 -7.68 19.12
C HIS A 348 16.98 -8.82 18.20
N TYR A 349 17.45 -8.83 16.95
CA TYR A 349 17.10 -9.86 15.96
C TYR A 349 17.44 -11.29 16.42
N PRO A 350 18.63 -11.56 17.05
CA PRO A 350 19.00 -12.91 17.45
C PRO A 350 18.04 -13.58 18.41
N ASP A 351 17.56 -12.85 19.38
CA ASP A 351 16.76 -13.40 20.47
C ASP A 351 15.28 -13.49 20.13
N TYR A 352 14.82 -12.59 19.26
CA TYR A 352 13.41 -12.51 18.88
C TYR A 352 12.94 -13.70 18.03
N PHE A 353 13.75 -14.12 17.04
CA PHE A 353 13.37 -15.18 16.11
C PHE A 353 13.85 -16.58 16.51
N LEU A 354 14.68 -16.69 17.53
CA LEU A 354 15.06 -17.98 18.12
C LEU A 354 14.09 -18.46 19.22
N SER A 355 13.22 -17.56 19.70
CA SER A 355 12.22 -17.84 20.73
C SER A 355 10.84 -18.22 20.18
N MET A 356 10.69 -18.21 18.86
CA MET A 356 9.51 -18.66 18.12
C MET A 356 9.78 -20.02 17.45
#